data_f183363b2ed8889c962461a935cb0d96
#
_entry.id   f183363b2ed8889c962461a935cb0d96
#
_cell.length_a   1.000
_cell.length_b   1.000
_cell.length_c   1.000
_cell.angle_alpha   90.00
_cell.angle_beta   90.00
_cell.angle_gamma   90.00
#
_symmetry.space_group_name_H-M   'P 1'
#
loop_
_entity.id
_entity.type
_entity.pdbx_description
1 polymer ?
#
loop_
_entity_poly.entity_id
_entity_poly.type
_entity_poly.pdbx_seq_one_letter_code
_entity_poly.pdbx_strand_id
1 'polypeptide(L)'
;MTASKLLKAARDWYEAGYCVVPSHEDGGKRPAGYWARFQKERPTWQQTEEWITSGNYTGIGVICGEASGNVEMLEIEGPEEDLADRISRIIDLAISKYDSIGLPDLCTRVFHGCSETSAGGGFHTFIRISDGPALGNTKLAMHGDKVLAETRGQGGFVIVAPTPARKGHRQGTVYTLQPNTSPANTPTITAEERDMLHLLIGEALHHHDDTPTEPPKPKTPRATAPDLTPWDDWANRTSWADILTPHGWQYAWTAPDDRTHWTRPGKDRREGTSATTLEDGPMYVFTTSTTLPANEGMSKLYVYAHYSHDGDLQAASRHLRDAGYGTEPATHPDLPPWTPPERAPADPDEADQTLQLRREYV
;
A
#
# COMPACT_ATOMS: atom_id res chain seq x y z
N MET A 1 -17.50 -23.04 -18.02
CA MET A 1 -18.45 -22.48 -17.01
C MET A 1 -19.67 -21.94 -17.74
N THR A 2 -20.88 -22.10 -17.19
CA THR A 2 -22.11 -21.55 -17.83
C THR A 2 -22.30 -20.10 -17.38
N ALA A 3 -22.90 -19.27 -18.26
CA ALA A 3 -23.23 -17.87 -17.92
C ALA A 3 -24.10 -17.75 -16.65
N SER A 4 -25.02 -18.70 -16.43
CA SER A 4 -25.86 -18.73 -15.23
C SER A 4 -25.07 -18.97 -13.94
N LYS A 5 -24.02 -19.81 -13.95
CA LYS A 5 -23.16 -20.01 -12.78
C LYS A 5 -22.31 -18.79 -12.48
N LEU A 6 -21.79 -18.14 -13.53
CA LEU A 6 -21.02 -16.90 -13.39
C LEU A 6 -21.88 -15.77 -12.83
N LEU A 7 -23.12 -15.62 -13.35
CA LEU A 7 -24.06 -14.61 -12.89
C LEU A 7 -24.44 -14.81 -11.41
N LYS A 8 -24.71 -16.05 -11.01
CA LYS A 8 -24.98 -16.37 -9.60
C LYS A 8 -23.80 -15.97 -8.71
N ALA A 9 -22.60 -16.36 -9.08
CA ALA A 9 -21.41 -16.02 -8.31
C ALA A 9 -21.18 -14.50 -8.25
N ALA A 10 -21.33 -13.80 -9.38
CA ALA A 10 -21.24 -12.34 -9.41
C ALA A 10 -22.24 -11.69 -8.45
N ARG A 11 -23.46 -12.24 -8.36
CA ARG A 11 -24.48 -11.79 -7.42
C ARG A 11 -24.09 -12.03 -5.98
N ASP A 12 -23.59 -13.22 -5.65
CA ASP A 12 -23.14 -13.58 -4.30
C ASP A 12 -22.03 -12.61 -3.83
N TRP A 13 -21.04 -12.31 -4.68
CA TRP A 13 -20.00 -11.32 -4.40
C TRP A 13 -20.57 -9.89 -4.26
N TYR A 14 -21.46 -9.51 -5.18
CA TYR A 14 -22.08 -8.18 -5.17
C TYR A 14 -22.92 -7.94 -3.91
N GLU A 15 -23.79 -8.88 -3.53
CA GLU A 15 -24.66 -8.79 -2.35
C GLU A 15 -23.85 -8.77 -1.05
N ALA A 16 -22.69 -9.42 -1.02
CA ALA A 16 -21.73 -9.33 0.08
C ALA A 16 -20.99 -8.00 0.16
N GLY A 17 -21.28 -7.03 -0.71
CA GLY A 17 -20.75 -5.68 -0.63
C GLY A 17 -19.50 -5.43 -1.49
N TYR A 18 -19.09 -6.36 -2.36
CA TYR A 18 -17.91 -6.20 -3.21
C TYR A 18 -18.20 -5.39 -4.47
N CYS A 19 -17.19 -4.66 -4.94
CA CYS A 19 -17.17 -3.99 -6.22
C CYS A 19 -16.81 -4.99 -7.32
N VAL A 20 -17.83 -5.66 -7.89
CA VAL A 20 -17.66 -6.72 -8.89
C VAL A 20 -17.54 -6.13 -10.27
N VAL A 21 -16.49 -6.50 -11.00
CA VAL A 21 -16.23 -6.10 -12.38
C VAL A 21 -15.82 -7.33 -13.22
N PRO A 22 -16.03 -7.33 -14.54
CA PRO A 22 -15.57 -8.43 -15.38
C PRO A 22 -14.05 -8.45 -15.48
N SER A 23 -13.47 -9.64 -15.55
CA SER A 23 -12.05 -9.83 -15.82
C SER A 23 -11.77 -9.80 -17.31
N HIS A 24 -10.58 -9.31 -17.71
CA HIS A 24 -10.19 -9.25 -19.12
C HIS A 24 -9.88 -10.66 -19.68
N GLU A 25 -10.34 -10.91 -20.92
CA GLU A 25 -10.22 -12.23 -21.55
C GLU A 25 -8.88 -12.48 -22.29
N ASP A 26 -8.02 -11.46 -22.39
CA ASP A 26 -6.71 -11.57 -23.06
C ASP A 26 -5.65 -12.33 -22.26
N GLY A 27 -6.03 -12.87 -21.12
CA GLY A 27 -5.16 -13.55 -20.19
C GLY A 27 -4.45 -12.64 -19.18
N GLY A 28 -4.63 -11.33 -19.27
CA GLY A 28 -4.13 -10.38 -18.27
C GLY A 28 -4.91 -10.49 -16.96
N LYS A 29 -4.20 -10.34 -15.82
CA LYS A 29 -4.83 -10.24 -14.50
C LYS A 29 -5.31 -8.79 -14.26
N ARG A 30 -6.22 -8.30 -15.09
CA ARG A 30 -6.72 -6.92 -15.03
C ARG A 30 -8.23 -6.85 -15.30
N PRO A 31 -8.91 -5.81 -14.79
CA PRO A 31 -10.31 -5.57 -15.12
C PRO A 31 -10.51 -5.33 -16.60
N ALA A 32 -11.69 -5.68 -17.12
CA ALA A 32 -12.09 -5.35 -18.48
C ALA A 32 -12.63 -3.91 -18.58
N GLY A 33 -12.42 -3.27 -19.73
CA GLY A 33 -12.93 -1.94 -20.04
C GLY A 33 -12.34 -0.81 -19.20
N TYR A 34 -13.05 0.32 -19.14
CA TYR A 34 -12.67 1.49 -18.35
C TYR A 34 -13.13 1.33 -16.89
N TRP A 35 -12.26 0.83 -16.06
CA TRP A 35 -12.55 0.43 -14.68
C TRP A 35 -12.09 1.43 -13.61
N ALA A 36 -11.25 2.42 -13.95
CA ALA A 36 -10.62 3.33 -12.97
C ALA A 36 -11.64 4.02 -12.04
N ARG A 37 -12.84 4.35 -12.53
CA ARG A 37 -13.91 4.93 -11.72
C ARG A 37 -14.37 4.00 -10.58
N PHE A 38 -14.30 2.68 -10.80
CA PHE A 38 -14.72 1.68 -9.83
C PHE A 38 -13.73 1.46 -8.69
N GLN A 39 -12.62 2.16 -8.68
CA GLN A 39 -11.75 2.25 -7.50
C GLN A 39 -12.36 3.08 -6.38
N LYS A 40 -13.37 3.92 -6.69
CA LYS A 40 -14.04 4.80 -5.74
C LYS A 40 -15.52 4.49 -5.54
N GLU A 41 -16.18 3.93 -6.53
CA GLU A 41 -17.63 3.66 -6.50
C GLU A 41 -17.94 2.27 -7.06
N ARG A 42 -18.93 1.61 -6.49
CA ARG A 42 -19.41 0.33 -7.03
C ARG A 42 -20.26 0.55 -8.28
N PRO A 43 -20.16 -0.33 -9.29
CA PRO A 43 -21.16 -0.39 -10.35
C PRO A 43 -22.53 -0.72 -9.74
N THR A 44 -23.60 -0.34 -10.41
CA THR A 44 -24.94 -0.84 -10.06
C THR A 44 -25.04 -2.33 -10.36
N TRP A 45 -25.96 -3.04 -9.67
CA TRP A 45 -26.20 -4.45 -10.00
C TRP A 45 -26.60 -4.64 -11.46
N GLN A 46 -27.48 -3.79 -11.96
CA GLN A 46 -27.89 -3.82 -13.36
C GLN A 46 -26.71 -3.77 -14.32
N GLN A 47 -25.77 -2.86 -14.08
CA GLN A 47 -24.56 -2.74 -14.90
C GLN A 47 -23.68 -4.00 -14.82
N THR A 48 -23.52 -4.57 -13.61
CA THR A 48 -22.78 -5.82 -13.43
C THR A 48 -23.46 -6.99 -14.13
N GLU A 49 -24.77 -7.09 -14.02
CA GLU A 49 -25.58 -8.12 -14.69
C GLU A 49 -25.49 -8.01 -16.22
N GLU A 50 -25.59 -6.81 -16.77
CA GLU A 50 -25.43 -6.54 -18.21
C GLU A 50 -24.08 -7.02 -18.74
N TRP A 51 -22.99 -6.75 -18.01
CA TRP A 51 -21.66 -7.25 -18.41
C TRP A 51 -21.61 -8.78 -18.45
N ILE A 52 -22.09 -9.43 -17.41
CA ILE A 52 -22.03 -10.89 -17.30
C ILE A 52 -22.95 -11.58 -18.32
N THR A 53 -24.14 -11.03 -18.55
CA THR A 53 -25.11 -11.62 -19.49
C THR A 53 -24.80 -11.31 -20.95
N SER A 54 -23.96 -10.32 -21.23
CA SER A 54 -23.50 -10.01 -22.60
C SER A 54 -22.80 -11.18 -23.29
N GLY A 55 -22.30 -12.16 -22.51
CA GLY A 55 -21.53 -13.30 -23.03
C GLY A 55 -20.08 -12.96 -23.43
N ASN A 56 -19.67 -11.71 -23.27
CA ASN A 56 -18.32 -11.25 -23.64
C ASN A 56 -17.24 -11.60 -22.60
N TYR A 57 -17.66 -12.07 -21.42
CA TYR A 57 -16.75 -12.33 -20.30
C TYR A 57 -17.01 -13.71 -19.70
N THR A 58 -15.92 -14.43 -19.38
CA THR A 58 -15.96 -15.75 -18.76
C THR A 58 -15.54 -15.72 -17.31
N GLY A 59 -15.22 -14.56 -16.76
CA GLY A 59 -14.75 -14.42 -15.40
C GLY A 59 -15.02 -13.04 -14.80
N ILE A 60 -14.90 -13.00 -13.50
CA ILE A 60 -15.11 -11.83 -12.66
C ILE A 60 -13.91 -11.59 -11.75
N GLY A 61 -13.81 -10.38 -11.28
CA GLY A 61 -12.94 -9.98 -10.19
C GLY A 61 -13.58 -8.91 -9.35
N VAL A 62 -12.92 -8.55 -8.28
CA VAL A 62 -13.34 -7.50 -7.36
C VAL A 62 -12.28 -6.42 -7.26
N ILE A 63 -12.72 -5.18 -7.03
CA ILE A 63 -11.82 -4.08 -6.72
C ILE A 63 -11.86 -3.89 -5.21
N CYS A 64 -10.72 -4.11 -4.55
CA CYS A 64 -10.57 -3.95 -3.11
C CYS A 64 -10.56 -2.48 -2.68
N GLY A 65 -10.61 -2.25 -1.38
CA GLY A 65 -10.61 -0.92 -0.77
C GLY A 65 -12.02 -0.38 -0.56
N GLU A 66 -12.13 0.94 -0.57
CA GLU A 66 -13.35 1.69 -0.25
C GLU A 66 -14.56 1.24 -1.09
N ALA A 67 -14.36 1.00 -2.39
CA ALA A 67 -15.42 0.56 -3.30
C ALA A 67 -16.04 -0.79 -2.91
N SER A 68 -15.34 -1.61 -2.14
CA SER A 68 -15.81 -2.88 -1.56
C SER A 68 -16.05 -2.78 -0.05
N GLY A 69 -16.22 -1.58 0.50
CA GLY A 69 -16.41 -1.36 1.95
C GLY A 69 -15.17 -1.69 2.76
N ASN A 70 -14.03 -1.13 2.38
CA ASN A 70 -12.71 -1.29 2.99
C ASN A 70 -12.20 -2.74 3.03
N VAL A 71 -12.46 -3.49 1.95
CA VAL A 71 -11.94 -4.86 1.83
C VAL A 71 -10.47 -4.83 1.40
N GLU A 72 -9.68 -5.65 2.05
CA GLU A 72 -8.36 -6.08 1.62
C GLU A 72 -8.37 -7.59 1.34
N MET A 73 -7.63 -8.03 0.32
CA MET A 73 -7.35 -9.44 0.07
C MET A 73 -5.92 -9.73 0.47
N LEU A 74 -5.74 -10.79 1.24
CA LEU A 74 -4.45 -11.36 1.61
C LEU A 74 -4.20 -12.60 0.75
N GLU A 75 -3.07 -12.67 0.07
CA GLU A 75 -2.60 -13.83 -0.69
C GLU A 75 -1.40 -14.47 -0.01
N ILE A 76 -1.47 -15.78 0.20
CA ILE A 76 -0.31 -16.63 0.44
C ILE A 76 -0.04 -17.35 -0.86
N GLU A 77 1.09 -17.03 -1.49
CA GLU A 77 1.44 -17.51 -2.83
C GLU A 77 1.64 -19.02 -2.87
N GLY A 78 1.26 -19.64 -4.01
CA GLY A 78 1.53 -21.05 -4.30
C GLY A 78 3.00 -21.33 -4.66
N PRO A 79 3.33 -22.56 -5.03
CA PRO A 79 2.41 -23.63 -5.46
C PRO A 79 1.69 -24.31 -4.29
N GLU A 80 0.65 -25.09 -4.63
CA GLU A 80 -0.23 -25.74 -3.66
C GLU A 80 0.50 -26.69 -2.70
N GLU A 81 1.56 -27.35 -3.14
CA GLU A 81 2.39 -28.23 -2.32
C GLU A 81 3.11 -27.51 -1.16
N ASP A 82 3.44 -26.23 -1.32
CA ASP A 82 4.10 -25.41 -0.29
C ASP A 82 3.09 -24.72 0.63
N LEU A 83 1.83 -24.63 0.23
CA LEU A 83 0.83 -23.79 0.89
C LEU A 83 0.50 -24.27 2.30
N ALA A 84 0.36 -25.58 2.48
CA ALA A 84 0.05 -26.18 3.78
C ALA A 84 1.17 -25.90 4.80
N ASP A 85 2.45 -26.00 4.39
CA ASP A 85 3.61 -25.68 5.21
C ASP A 85 3.62 -24.19 5.60
N ARG A 86 3.37 -23.29 4.65
CA ARG A 86 3.34 -21.86 4.90
C ARG A 86 2.24 -21.46 5.90
N ILE A 87 1.04 -21.98 5.70
CA ILE A 87 -0.08 -21.72 6.62
C ILE A 87 0.21 -22.32 8.00
N SER A 88 0.78 -23.52 8.08
CA SER A 88 1.16 -24.15 9.35
C SER A 88 2.17 -23.28 10.10
N ARG A 89 3.22 -22.79 9.44
CA ARG A 89 4.22 -21.91 10.04
C ARG A 89 3.61 -20.63 10.62
N ILE A 90 2.65 -20.02 9.92
CA ILE A 90 1.93 -18.82 10.42
C ILE A 90 1.16 -19.17 11.69
N ILE A 91 0.43 -20.28 11.69
CA ILE A 91 -0.39 -20.72 12.84
C ILE A 91 0.50 -21.12 14.02
N ASP A 92 1.57 -21.88 13.78
CA ASP A 92 2.51 -22.30 14.82
C ASP A 92 3.20 -21.11 15.50
N LEU A 93 3.55 -20.09 14.72
CA LEU A 93 4.11 -18.86 15.26
C LEU A 93 3.07 -18.07 16.06
N ALA A 94 1.83 -17.99 15.58
CA ALA A 94 0.74 -17.36 16.31
C ALA A 94 0.52 -18.01 17.68
N ILE A 95 0.48 -19.33 17.73
CA ILE A 95 0.29 -20.10 18.97
C ILE A 95 1.50 -19.97 19.89
N SER A 96 2.70 -20.16 19.38
CA SER A 96 3.91 -20.23 20.22
C SER A 96 4.35 -18.87 20.79
N LYS A 97 4.08 -17.78 20.07
CA LYS A 97 4.62 -16.46 20.42
C LYS A 97 3.53 -15.41 20.74
N TYR A 98 2.38 -15.51 20.15
CA TYR A 98 1.36 -14.46 20.15
C TYR A 98 0.01 -14.91 20.72
N ASP A 99 -0.05 -16.05 21.40
CA ASP A 99 -1.31 -16.58 22.00
C ASP A 99 -1.91 -15.60 23.02
N SER A 100 -1.06 -14.97 23.84
CA SER A 100 -1.49 -14.02 24.87
C SER A 100 -2.18 -12.75 24.36
N ILE A 101 -2.04 -12.46 23.07
CA ILE A 101 -2.66 -11.29 22.42
C ILE A 101 -3.74 -11.69 21.40
N GLY A 102 -4.14 -12.96 21.39
CA GLY A 102 -5.29 -13.46 20.61
C GLY A 102 -5.03 -13.64 19.11
N LEU A 103 -3.77 -13.71 18.66
CA LEU A 103 -3.47 -13.92 17.23
C LEU A 103 -3.93 -15.29 16.70
N PRO A 104 -3.92 -16.40 17.45
CA PRO A 104 -4.49 -17.68 16.97
C PRO A 104 -5.97 -17.56 16.61
N ASP A 105 -6.76 -16.87 17.44
CA ASP A 105 -8.19 -16.63 17.17
C ASP A 105 -8.39 -15.73 15.97
N LEU A 106 -7.56 -14.70 15.80
CA LEU A 106 -7.57 -13.84 14.63
C LEU A 106 -7.25 -14.64 13.35
N CYS A 107 -6.21 -15.48 13.36
CA CYS A 107 -5.90 -16.38 12.25
C CYS A 107 -7.08 -17.30 11.91
N THR A 108 -7.73 -17.87 12.92
CA THR A 108 -8.90 -18.72 12.73
C THR A 108 -10.04 -17.95 12.07
N ARG A 109 -10.39 -16.75 12.55
CA ARG A 109 -11.44 -15.91 11.95
C ARG A 109 -11.13 -15.56 10.50
N VAL A 110 -9.87 -15.24 10.19
CA VAL A 110 -9.45 -14.77 8.88
C VAL A 110 -9.34 -15.93 7.88
N PHE A 111 -8.66 -17.02 8.24
CA PHE A 111 -8.40 -18.12 7.29
C PHE A 111 -9.64 -19.01 7.05
N HIS A 112 -10.58 -19.07 8.00
CA HIS A 112 -11.86 -19.76 7.83
C HIS A 112 -13.01 -18.82 7.39
N GLY A 113 -12.73 -17.55 7.16
CA GLY A 113 -13.66 -16.59 6.60
C GLY A 113 -13.89 -16.77 5.10
N CYS A 114 -14.12 -15.68 4.38
CA CYS A 114 -14.18 -15.69 2.91
C CYS A 114 -12.81 -16.02 2.33
N SER A 115 -12.64 -17.23 1.85
CA SER A 115 -11.35 -17.68 1.30
C SER A 115 -11.52 -18.56 0.06
N GLU A 116 -10.48 -18.58 -0.79
CA GLU A 116 -10.47 -19.32 -2.04
C GLU A 116 -9.05 -19.82 -2.39
N THR A 117 -8.97 -20.84 -3.22
CA THR A 117 -7.74 -21.23 -3.91
C THR A 117 -7.71 -20.51 -5.25
N SER A 118 -6.61 -19.82 -5.52
CA SER A 118 -6.38 -19.18 -6.82
C SER A 118 -6.08 -20.22 -7.90
N ALA A 119 -6.26 -19.85 -9.17
CA ALA A 119 -5.91 -20.73 -10.28
C ALA A 119 -4.39 -21.03 -10.37
N GLY A 120 -3.55 -20.31 -9.64
CA GLY A 120 -2.12 -20.57 -9.48
C GLY A 120 -1.77 -21.50 -8.33
N GLY A 121 -2.75 -21.90 -7.51
CA GLY A 121 -2.55 -22.73 -6.32
C GLY A 121 -2.25 -21.92 -5.04
N GLY A 122 -2.31 -20.59 -5.08
CA GLY A 122 -2.20 -19.74 -3.90
C GLY A 122 -3.51 -19.68 -3.12
N PHE A 123 -3.43 -19.25 -1.88
CA PHE A 123 -4.57 -19.08 -0.97
C PHE A 123 -4.91 -17.59 -0.84
N HIS A 124 -6.14 -17.23 -1.19
CA HIS A 124 -6.69 -15.90 -0.95
C HIS A 124 -7.62 -15.93 0.26
N THR A 125 -7.54 -14.93 1.11
CA THR A 125 -8.56 -14.63 2.10
C THR A 125 -8.89 -13.15 2.09
N PHE A 126 -10.16 -12.81 2.35
CA PHE A 126 -10.66 -11.44 2.29
C PHE A 126 -11.01 -10.97 3.69
N ILE A 127 -10.62 -9.76 4.03
CA ILE A 127 -10.90 -9.10 5.31
C ILE A 127 -11.49 -7.72 5.07
N ARG A 128 -12.33 -7.26 5.98
CA ARG A 128 -12.91 -5.92 5.97
C ARG A 128 -12.38 -5.13 7.15
N ILE A 129 -11.88 -3.92 6.90
CA ILE A 129 -11.34 -3.05 7.95
C ILE A 129 -12.45 -2.17 8.50
N SER A 130 -12.65 -2.22 9.84
CA SER A 130 -13.77 -1.54 10.53
C SER A 130 -13.52 -0.09 10.90
N ASP A 131 -12.28 0.27 11.21
CA ASP A 131 -11.91 1.51 11.90
C ASP A 131 -10.80 2.30 11.20
N GLY A 132 -10.61 2.05 9.92
CA GLY A 132 -9.64 2.75 9.09
C GLY A 132 -9.78 2.47 7.61
N PRO A 133 -9.01 3.13 6.76
CA PRO A 133 -9.00 2.85 5.34
C PRO A 133 -8.28 1.53 5.04
N ALA A 134 -8.66 0.89 3.94
CA ALA A 134 -7.84 -0.16 3.35
C ALA A 134 -6.49 0.40 2.92
N LEU A 135 -5.42 -0.35 3.19
CA LEU A 135 -4.07 0.02 2.74
C LEU A 135 -3.91 -0.20 1.23
N GLY A 136 -2.81 0.31 0.66
CA GLY A 136 -2.39 -0.05 -0.69
C GLY A 136 -1.91 -1.51 -0.77
N ASN A 137 -1.56 -1.95 -1.99
CA ASN A 137 -0.97 -3.28 -2.17
C ASN A 137 0.38 -3.36 -1.45
N THR A 138 0.58 -4.40 -0.66
CA THR A 138 1.77 -4.55 0.17
C THR A 138 2.33 -5.97 0.06
N LYS A 139 3.63 -6.10 -0.15
CA LYS A 139 4.32 -7.38 -0.06
C LYS A 139 4.67 -7.64 1.40
N LEU A 140 4.18 -8.74 1.96
CA LEU A 140 4.35 -9.10 3.37
C LEU A 140 5.57 -10.00 3.60
N ALA A 141 5.83 -10.91 2.67
CA ALA A 141 6.95 -11.85 2.77
C ALA A 141 7.56 -12.12 1.40
N MET A 142 8.88 -12.26 1.38
CA MET A 142 9.66 -12.51 0.18
C MET A 142 10.73 -13.60 0.45
N HIS A 143 11.08 -14.34 -0.61
CA HIS A 143 12.27 -15.19 -0.64
C HIS A 143 13.04 -14.89 -1.93
N GLY A 144 14.13 -14.18 -1.83
CA GLY A 144 14.79 -13.55 -2.98
C GLY A 144 13.81 -12.63 -3.71
N ASP A 145 13.67 -12.78 -5.01
CA ASP A 145 12.74 -12.01 -5.84
C ASP A 145 11.30 -12.55 -5.83
N LYS A 146 11.06 -13.69 -5.15
CA LYS A 146 9.76 -14.37 -5.15
C LYS A 146 8.91 -13.87 -3.99
N VAL A 147 7.71 -13.35 -4.29
CA VAL A 147 6.69 -13.03 -3.27
C VAL A 147 6.19 -14.35 -2.66
N LEU A 148 6.09 -14.39 -1.33
CA LEU A 148 5.50 -15.49 -0.58
C LEU A 148 4.14 -15.14 0.01
N ALA A 149 3.96 -13.86 0.36
CA ALA A 149 2.67 -13.31 0.78
C ALA A 149 2.55 -11.83 0.41
N GLU A 150 1.36 -11.43 -0.03
CA GLU A 150 1.07 -10.03 -0.36
C GLU A 150 -0.39 -9.68 -0.08
N THR A 151 -0.70 -8.38 -0.09
CA THR A 151 -2.08 -7.89 -0.02
C THR A 151 -2.48 -7.12 -1.26
N ARG A 152 -3.76 -7.12 -1.55
CA ARG A 152 -4.43 -6.22 -2.49
C ARG A 152 -5.44 -5.39 -1.72
N GLY A 153 -5.16 -4.11 -1.61
CA GLY A 153 -6.00 -3.17 -0.86
C GLY A 153 -6.59 -2.09 -1.76
N GLN A 154 -6.49 -0.83 -1.34
CA GLN A 154 -7.17 0.30 -2.00
C GLN A 154 -6.92 0.34 -3.51
N GLY A 155 -8.00 0.17 -4.28
CA GLY A 155 -7.97 0.15 -5.74
C GLY A 155 -7.33 -1.08 -6.38
N GLY A 156 -6.91 -2.07 -5.56
CA GLY A 156 -6.36 -3.33 -6.04
C GLY A 156 -7.41 -4.20 -6.70
N PHE A 157 -7.08 -4.82 -7.83
CA PHE A 157 -7.94 -5.76 -8.53
C PHE A 157 -7.54 -7.21 -8.23
N VAL A 158 -8.53 -8.03 -7.88
CA VAL A 158 -8.38 -9.46 -7.60
C VAL A 158 -9.34 -10.26 -8.47
N ILE A 159 -8.83 -11.26 -9.17
CA ILE A 159 -9.68 -12.24 -9.85
C ILE A 159 -10.23 -13.19 -8.78
N VAL A 160 -11.53 -13.47 -8.84
CA VAL A 160 -12.20 -14.30 -7.82
C VAL A 160 -12.95 -15.48 -8.43
N ALA A 161 -13.28 -16.44 -7.55
CA ALA A 161 -14.07 -17.61 -7.89
C ALA A 161 -15.44 -17.21 -8.51
N PRO A 162 -15.90 -17.94 -9.54
CA PRO A 162 -15.36 -19.17 -10.12
C PRO A 162 -14.60 -18.92 -11.44
N THR A 163 -13.82 -17.87 -11.54
CA THR A 163 -13.13 -17.47 -12.78
C THR A 163 -12.12 -18.53 -13.22
N PRO A 164 -12.12 -18.90 -14.51
CA PRO A 164 -11.10 -19.81 -15.07
C PRO A 164 -9.70 -19.19 -15.05
N ALA A 165 -8.69 -20.05 -15.07
CA ALA A 165 -7.30 -19.67 -15.22
C ALA A 165 -7.08 -18.66 -16.35
N ARG A 166 -6.20 -17.69 -16.10
CA ARG A 166 -5.72 -16.70 -17.08
C ARG A 166 -4.31 -17.08 -17.55
N LYS A 167 -3.81 -16.33 -18.53
CA LYS A 167 -2.45 -16.55 -19.06
C LYS A 167 -1.42 -16.53 -17.92
N GLY A 168 -0.53 -17.51 -17.94
CA GLY A 168 0.45 -17.72 -16.89
C GLY A 168 0.01 -18.68 -15.77
N HIS A 169 -1.27 -19.04 -15.69
CA HIS A 169 -1.76 -20.09 -14.81
C HIS A 169 -1.73 -21.45 -15.53
N ARG A 170 -1.79 -22.53 -14.72
CA ARG A 170 -1.99 -23.88 -15.25
C ARG A 170 -3.33 -23.96 -15.98
N GLN A 171 -3.33 -24.39 -17.22
CA GLN A 171 -4.56 -24.53 -18.00
C GLN A 171 -5.51 -25.55 -17.37
N GLY A 172 -6.79 -25.23 -17.38
CA GLY A 172 -7.84 -26.07 -16.82
C GLY A 172 -8.13 -25.86 -15.32
N THR A 173 -7.33 -25.04 -14.64
CA THR A 173 -7.62 -24.64 -13.25
C THR A 173 -8.64 -23.49 -13.19
N VAL A 174 -9.26 -23.32 -12.04
CA VAL A 174 -10.23 -22.25 -11.76
C VAL A 174 -10.03 -21.72 -10.35
N TYR A 175 -10.40 -20.47 -10.11
CA TYR A 175 -10.51 -19.95 -8.76
C TYR A 175 -11.68 -20.65 -8.06
N THR A 176 -11.45 -21.16 -6.85
CA THR A 176 -12.43 -22.00 -6.16
C THR A 176 -12.55 -21.57 -4.69
N LEU A 177 -13.75 -21.18 -4.27
CA LEU A 177 -14.01 -20.91 -2.85
C LEU A 177 -13.70 -22.15 -2.01
N GLN A 178 -13.14 -21.95 -0.82
CA GLN A 178 -12.92 -23.02 0.13
C GLN A 178 -14.26 -23.63 0.60
N PRO A 179 -14.28 -24.91 1.00
CA PRO A 179 -15.50 -25.54 1.51
C PRO A 179 -16.09 -24.74 2.67
N ASN A 180 -17.42 -24.59 2.66
CA ASN A 180 -18.18 -23.86 3.68
C ASN A 180 -17.88 -22.36 3.80
N THR A 181 -17.22 -21.75 2.82
CA THR A 181 -17.01 -20.30 2.75
C THR A 181 -17.83 -19.65 1.65
N SER A 182 -18.08 -18.37 1.79
CA SER A 182 -18.78 -17.55 0.81
C SER A 182 -18.33 -16.09 0.95
N PRO A 183 -18.58 -15.21 -0.04
CA PRO A 183 -18.29 -13.79 0.09
C PRO A 183 -18.96 -13.13 1.32
N ALA A 184 -20.12 -13.65 1.74
CA ALA A 184 -20.83 -13.17 2.94
C ALA A 184 -20.10 -13.50 4.25
N ASN A 185 -19.16 -14.44 4.24
CA ASN A 185 -18.35 -14.81 5.41
C ASN A 185 -17.10 -13.94 5.59
N THR A 186 -16.96 -12.83 4.84
CA THR A 186 -15.82 -11.90 4.97
C THR A 186 -15.75 -11.36 6.41
N PRO A 187 -14.71 -11.71 7.19
CA PRO A 187 -14.58 -11.25 8.55
C PRO A 187 -14.27 -9.74 8.58
N THR A 188 -14.82 -9.08 9.58
CA THR A 188 -14.46 -7.69 9.89
C THR A 188 -13.44 -7.69 11.02
N ILE A 189 -12.33 -6.97 10.80
CA ILE A 189 -11.25 -6.82 11.76
C ILE A 189 -10.88 -5.34 11.90
N THR A 190 -10.17 -4.99 12.96
CA THR A 190 -9.65 -3.63 13.15
C THR A 190 -8.38 -3.41 12.33
N ALA A 191 -7.99 -2.15 12.16
CA ALA A 191 -6.71 -1.80 11.54
C ALA A 191 -5.52 -2.35 12.35
N GLU A 192 -5.63 -2.38 13.69
CA GLU A 192 -4.62 -2.96 14.57
C GLU A 192 -4.50 -4.49 14.37
N GLU A 193 -5.63 -5.19 14.33
CA GLU A 193 -5.65 -6.64 14.05
C GLU A 193 -5.04 -6.96 12.67
N ARG A 194 -5.33 -6.14 11.64
CA ARG A 194 -4.71 -6.26 10.31
C ARG A 194 -3.19 -6.10 10.40
N ASP A 195 -2.71 -5.07 11.10
CA ASP A 195 -1.29 -4.79 11.21
C ASP A 195 -0.55 -5.92 11.96
N MET A 196 -1.18 -6.49 13.01
CA MET A 196 -0.66 -7.67 13.70
C MET A 196 -0.63 -8.91 12.79
N LEU A 197 -1.67 -9.12 11.98
CA LEU A 197 -1.71 -10.23 11.03
C LEU A 197 -0.63 -10.11 9.96
N HIS A 198 -0.44 -8.90 9.41
CA HIS A 198 0.62 -8.65 8.43
C HIS A 198 2.02 -8.90 9.00
N LEU A 199 2.24 -8.46 10.23
CA LEU A 199 3.45 -8.70 10.97
C LEU A 199 3.72 -10.20 11.15
N LEU A 200 2.73 -10.93 11.66
CA LEU A 200 2.82 -12.37 11.89
C LEU A 200 3.20 -13.12 10.61
N ILE A 201 2.53 -12.79 9.49
CA ILE A 201 2.80 -13.41 8.19
C ILE A 201 4.20 -13.08 7.70
N GLY A 202 4.60 -11.82 7.81
CA GLY A 202 5.96 -11.39 7.48
C GLY A 202 7.01 -12.16 8.28
N GLU A 203 6.84 -12.27 9.60
CA GLU A 203 7.78 -13.00 10.47
C GLU A 203 7.79 -14.50 10.18
N ALA A 204 6.63 -15.11 9.98
CA ALA A 204 6.52 -16.56 9.76
C ALA A 204 7.11 -17.01 8.42
N LEU A 205 7.00 -16.19 7.38
CA LEU A 205 7.34 -16.56 6.03
C LEU A 205 8.64 -15.93 5.50
N HIS A 206 9.14 -14.86 6.12
CA HIS A 206 10.46 -14.37 5.77
C HIS A 206 11.52 -15.43 6.10
N HIS A 207 12.28 -15.85 5.12
CA HIS A 207 13.54 -16.51 5.35
C HIS A 207 14.52 -15.43 5.80
N HIS A 208 14.77 -15.37 7.11
CA HIS A 208 15.97 -14.72 7.61
C HIS A 208 17.15 -15.61 7.14
N ASP A 209 17.90 -15.15 6.16
CA ASP A 209 19.31 -15.46 6.16
C ASP A 209 19.82 -14.89 7.49
N ASP A 210 20.38 -15.74 8.36
CA ASP A 210 20.85 -15.41 9.72
C ASP A 210 22.02 -14.39 9.75
N THR A 211 22.23 -13.67 8.68
CA THR A 211 23.20 -12.60 8.60
C THR A 211 22.53 -11.32 9.12
N PRO A 212 23.03 -10.73 10.24
CA PRO A 212 22.57 -9.41 10.66
C PRO A 212 22.91 -8.44 9.52
N THR A 213 21.92 -8.08 8.72
CA THR A 213 22.09 -7.07 7.70
C THR A 213 22.25 -5.74 8.43
N GLU A 214 23.47 -5.18 8.43
CA GLU A 214 23.66 -3.79 8.79
C GLU A 214 22.71 -2.93 7.95
N PRO A 215 22.20 -1.81 8.51
CA PRO A 215 21.43 -0.87 7.71
C PRO A 215 22.21 -0.52 6.46
N PRO A 216 21.55 -0.30 5.31
CA PRO A 216 22.21 0.02 4.05
C PRO A 216 23.23 1.14 4.27
N LYS A 217 24.48 0.89 3.91
CA LYS A 217 25.50 1.94 3.97
C LYS A 217 25.07 3.09 3.07
N PRO A 218 25.31 4.34 3.49
CA PRO A 218 25.00 5.51 2.67
C PRO A 218 25.55 5.30 1.26
N LYS A 219 24.71 5.45 0.25
CA LYS A 219 25.17 5.42 -1.14
C LYS A 219 26.20 6.53 -1.30
N THR A 220 27.30 6.24 -1.98
CA THR A 220 28.33 7.25 -2.33
C THR A 220 27.60 8.49 -2.86
N PRO A 221 27.95 9.71 -2.39
CA PRO A 221 27.25 10.92 -2.79
C PRO A 221 27.13 10.98 -4.31
N ARG A 222 25.91 11.09 -4.80
CA ARG A 222 25.66 11.31 -6.23
C ARG A 222 26.32 12.63 -6.60
N ALA A 223 27.07 12.67 -7.71
CA ALA A 223 27.80 13.83 -8.14
C ALA A 223 26.95 15.11 -7.97
N THR A 224 27.51 16.11 -7.30
CA THR A 224 26.90 17.41 -7.02
C THR A 224 26.36 18.03 -8.30
N ALA A 225 25.05 18.14 -8.43
CA ALA A 225 24.48 19.03 -9.44
C ALA A 225 24.80 20.47 -9.05
N PRO A 226 25.06 21.38 -10.00
CA PRO A 226 25.59 22.72 -9.74
C PRO A 226 24.63 23.66 -8.99
N ASP A 227 23.40 23.28 -8.62
CA ASP A 227 22.40 24.14 -7.96
C ASP A 227 21.55 23.41 -6.94
N LEU A 228 22.16 22.61 -6.06
CA LEU A 228 21.40 21.93 -4.99
C LEU A 228 21.06 22.91 -3.85
N THR A 229 19.79 22.88 -3.41
CA THR A 229 19.40 23.54 -2.16
C THR A 229 20.11 22.90 -0.96
N PRO A 230 20.29 23.60 0.18
CA PRO A 230 20.91 23.02 1.37
C PRO A 230 20.27 21.70 1.83
N TRP A 231 18.95 21.58 1.73
CA TRP A 231 18.24 20.39 2.14
C TRP A 231 18.28 19.25 1.10
N ASP A 232 18.36 19.55 -0.21
CA ASP A 232 18.57 18.54 -1.24
C ASP A 232 19.98 17.92 -1.11
N ASP A 233 21.00 18.76 -0.90
CA ASP A 233 22.37 18.30 -0.71
C ASP A 233 22.49 17.44 0.56
N TRP A 234 21.90 17.90 1.66
CA TRP A 234 21.86 17.14 2.91
C TRP A 234 21.11 15.81 2.74
N ALA A 235 19.91 15.82 2.14
CA ALA A 235 19.10 14.62 1.95
C ALA A 235 19.80 13.56 1.07
N ASN A 236 20.60 14.00 0.10
CA ASN A 236 21.41 13.12 -0.76
C ASN A 236 22.59 12.48 -0.03
N ARG A 237 23.10 13.13 1.03
CA ARG A 237 24.25 12.66 1.81
C ARG A 237 23.87 11.95 3.11
N THR A 238 22.63 12.05 3.55
CA THR A 238 22.16 11.55 4.82
C THR A 238 21.24 10.35 4.59
N SER A 239 21.53 9.23 5.22
CA SER A 239 20.67 8.06 5.15
C SER A 239 19.45 8.18 6.08
N TRP A 240 18.40 7.39 5.83
CA TRP A 240 17.30 7.29 6.79
C TRP A 240 17.76 6.78 8.16
N ALA A 241 18.77 5.93 8.21
CA ALA A 241 19.33 5.44 9.46
C ALA A 241 19.95 6.58 10.30
N ASP A 242 20.63 7.52 9.67
CA ASP A 242 21.23 8.67 10.37
C ASP A 242 20.16 9.59 10.98
N ILE A 243 18.97 9.65 10.36
CA ILE A 243 17.85 10.48 10.84
C ILE A 243 17.08 9.74 11.95
N LEU A 244 16.81 8.46 11.78
CA LEU A 244 15.84 7.73 12.59
C LEU A 244 16.48 7.10 13.85
N THR A 245 17.69 6.54 13.75
CA THR A 245 18.33 5.83 14.85
C THR A 245 18.58 6.72 16.08
N PRO A 246 19.01 8.00 15.96
CA PRO A 246 19.18 8.87 17.12
C PRO A 246 17.89 9.12 17.91
N HIS A 247 16.72 8.95 17.26
CA HIS A 247 15.40 9.13 17.85
C HIS A 247 14.75 7.81 18.30
N GLY A 248 15.55 6.74 18.40
CA GLY A 248 15.13 5.46 18.97
C GLY A 248 14.39 4.54 17.99
N TRP A 249 14.32 4.88 16.72
CA TRP A 249 13.85 3.95 15.70
C TRP A 249 14.88 2.84 15.49
N GLN A 250 14.40 1.62 15.33
CA GLN A 250 15.23 0.45 15.15
C GLN A 250 15.07 -0.08 13.72
N TYR A 251 16.17 -0.28 13.03
CA TYR A 251 16.18 -0.99 11.75
C TYR A 251 15.64 -2.41 11.96
N ALA A 252 14.66 -2.82 11.17
CA ALA A 252 14.09 -4.15 11.19
C ALA A 252 14.70 -5.03 10.08
N TRP A 253 14.45 -4.67 8.83
CA TRP A 253 14.94 -5.37 7.63
C TRP A 253 14.71 -4.50 6.39
N THR A 254 15.36 -4.89 5.26
CA THR A 254 15.14 -4.24 3.96
C THR A 254 14.53 -5.25 2.99
N ALA A 255 13.43 -4.87 2.35
CA ALA A 255 12.75 -5.65 1.33
C ALA A 255 13.52 -5.65 -0.01
N PRO A 256 13.29 -6.62 -0.90
CA PRO A 256 13.93 -6.68 -2.21
C PRO A 256 13.63 -5.48 -3.13
N ASP A 257 12.58 -4.73 -2.86
CA ASP A 257 12.24 -3.48 -3.56
C ASP A 257 12.96 -2.25 -2.96
N ASP A 258 14.05 -2.47 -2.22
CA ASP A 258 14.86 -1.47 -1.50
C ASP A 258 14.10 -0.72 -0.38
N ARG A 259 12.90 -1.17 -0.03
CA ARG A 259 12.12 -0.59 1.06
C ARG A 259 12.66 -1.08 2.41
N THR A 260 13.10 -0.14 3.24
CA THR A 260 13.60 -0.43 4.60
C THR A 260 12.46 -0.30 5.60
N HIS A 261 12.32 -1.30 6.46
CA HIS A 261 11.33 -1.39 7.52
C HIS A 261 11.92 -0.99 8.87
N TRP A 262 11.14 -0.23 9.65
CA TRP A 262 11.55 0.34 10.92
C TRP A 262 10.58 0.02 12.04
N THR A 263 11.10 -0.26 13.23
CA THR A 263 10.32 -0.39 14.47
C THR A 263 10.40 0.92 15.24
N ARG A 264 9.26 1.45 15.68
CA ARG A 264 9.16 2.73 16.39
C ARG A 264 9.86 2.71 17.75
N PRO A 265 10.22 3.88 18.30
CA PRO A 265 10.70 4.00 19.69
C PRO A 265 9.73 3.37 20.69
N GLY A 266 10.28 2.68 21.69
CA GLY A 266 9.50 2.05 22.76
C GLY A 266 8.75 0.77 22.39
N LYS A 267 8.92 0.26 21.16
CA LYS A 267 8.43 -1.04 20.72
C LYS A 267 9.59 -2.03 20.59
N ASP A 268 9.39 -3.29 21.03
CA ASP A 268 10.39 -4.33 20.77
C ASP A 268 10.42 -4.62 19.25
N ARG A 269 11.61 -4.75 18.70
CA ARG A 269 11.83 -5.10 17.29
C ARG A 269 11.12 -6.40 16.89
N ARG A 270 10.96 -7.32 17.83
CA ARG A 270 10.26 -8.60 17.65
C ARG A 270 8.73 -8.45 17.52
N GLU A 271 8.19 -7.31 17.95
CA GLU A 271 6.77 -7.00 17.84
C GLU A 271 6.41 -6.37 16.47
N GLY A 272 7.40 -6.20 15.59
CA GLY A 272 7.28 -5.80 14.22
C GLY A 272 7.51 -4.34 13.88
N THR A 273 7.25 -4.04 12.62
CA THR A 273 7.57 -2.75 12.02
C THR A 273 6.46 -1.73 12.21
N SER A 274 6.80 -0.46 12.13
CA SER A 274 5.89 0.66 12.34
C SER A 274 5.99 1.70 11.24
N ALA A 275 7.02 1.60 10.40
CA ALA A 275 7.23 2.49 9.27
C ALA A 275 8.07 1.82 8.19
N THR A 276 8.03 2.40 7.00
CA THR A 276 8.92 2.05 5.88
C THR A 276 9.54 3.29 5.29
N THR A 277 10.74 3.14 4.73
CA THR A 277 11.44 4.17 3.96
C THR A 277 11.96 3.62 2.64
N LEU A 278 12.02 4.47 1.63
CA LEU A 278 12.87 4.27 0.45
C LEU A 278 14.06 5.23 0.57
N GLU A 279 15.28 4.80 0.25
CA GLU A 279 16.47 5.63 0.50
C GLU A 279 16.39 6.99 -0.21
N ASP A 280 15.97 7.01 -1.46
CA ASP A 280 15.77 8.24 -2.25
C ASP A 280 14.29 8.68 -2.27
N GLY A 281 13.45 8.19 -1.34
CA GLY A 281 12.01 8.41 -1.29
C GLY A 281 11.50 8.78 0.09
N PRO A 282 10.18 8.80 0.26
CA PRO A 282 9.56 9.18 1.52
C PRO A 282 9.60 8.08 2.57
N MET A 283 9.42 8.48 3.83
CA MET A 283 9.02 7.62 4.95
C MET A 283 7.50 7.56 5.02
N TYR A 284 6.98 6.36 5.27
CA TYR A 284 5.57 6.13 5.59
C TYR A 284 5.47 5.48 6.97
N VAL A 285 4.74 6.12 7.88
CA VAL A 285 4.41 5.59 9.20
C VAL A 285 2.99 5.04 9.14
N PHE A 286 2.79 3.77 9.52
CA PHE A 286 1.49 3.10 9.52
C PHE A 286 0.96 2.80 10.92
N THR A 287 1.42 3.54 11.92
CA THR A 287 0.96 3.47 13.31
C THR A 287 0.67 4.86 13.84
N THR A 288 -0.36 5.01 14.64
CA THR A 288 -0.69 6.25 15.35
C THR A 288 0.06 6.40 16.69
N SER A 289 0.89 5.39 17.06
CA SER A 289 1.67 5.37 18.31
C SER A 289 3.00 6.10 18.22
N THR A 290 3.14 7.05 17.30
CA THR A 290 4.31 7.93 17.17
C THR A 290 3.86 9.39 17.12
N THR A 291 4.80 10.32 17.26
CA THR A 291 4.55 11.75 17.06
C THR A 291 4.52 12.17 15.60
N LEU A 292 4.97 11.28 14.69
CA LEU A 292 4.91 11.51 13.26
C LEU A 292 3.50 11.21 12.72
N PRO A 293 3.03 11.94 11.70
CA PRO A 293 1.79 11.65 11.00
C PRO A 293 1.74 10.21 10.47
N ALA A 294 0.60 9.55 10.65
CA ALA A 294 0.37 8.21 10.09
C ALA A 294 -0.23 8.29 8.70
N ASN A 295 0.13 7.32 7.84
CA ASN A 295 -0.42 7.13 6.49
C ASN A 295 -0.13 8.28 5.50
N GLU A 296 0.92 9.04 5.75
CA GLU A 296 1.39 10.12 4.88
C GLU A 296 2.86 9.90 4.48
N GLY A 297 3.20 10.30 3.25
CA GLY A 297 4.58 10.29 2.76
C GLY A 297 5.35 11.50 3.30
N MET A 298 6.40 11.27 4.08
CA MET A 298 7.22 12.31 4.68
C MET A 298 8.62 12.34 4.09
N SER A 299 9.11 13.53 3.74
CA SER A 299 10.49 13.71 3.28
C SER A 299 11.49 13.63 4.44
N LYS A 300 12.77 13.37 4.12
CA LYS A 300 13.87 13.41 5.11
C LYS A 300 13.90 14.74 5.86
N LEU A 301 13.70 15.87 5.15
CA LEU A 301 13.66 17.20 5.77
C LEU A 301 12.51 17.34 6.76
N TYR A 302 11.31 16.83 6.41
CA TYR A 302 10.16 16.90 7.31
C TYR A 302 10.42 16.15 8.62
N VAL A 303 10.91 14.92 8.51
CA VAL A 303 11.21 14.08 9.69
C VAL A 303 12.34 14.67 10.53
N TYR A 304 13.37 15.22 9.89
CA TYR A 304 14.45 15.94 10.55
C TYR A 304 13.96 17.18 11.29
N ALA A 305 13.16 18.02 10.64
CA ALA A 305 12.56 19.19 11.26
C ALA A 305 11.67 18.81 12.46
N HIS A 306 10.86 17.76 12.30
CA HIS A 306 9.99 17.27 13.36
C HIS A 306 10.76 16.90 14.63
N TYR A 307 11.88 16.18 14.50
CA TYR A 307 12.64 15.71 15.66
C TYR A 307 13.65 16.72 16.20
N SER A 308 14.20 17.58 15.36
CA SER A 308 15.33 18.44 15.71
C SER A 308 15.01 19.93 15.77
N HIS A 309 13.85 20.33 15.24
CA HIS A 309 13.44 21.74 15.12
C HIS A 309 11.96 21.97 15.40
N ASP A 310 11.33 21.16 16.26
CA ASP A 310 9.91 21.28 16.65
C ASP A 310 8.94 21.41 15.45
N GLY A 311 9.29 20.82 14.31
CA GLY A 311 8.52 20.88 13.07
C GLY A 311 8.76 22.14 12.22
N ASP A 312 9.63 23.06 12.63
CA ASP A 312 9.97 24.26 11.85
C ASP A 312 10.91 23.92 10.70
N LEU A 313 10.33 23.76 9.50
CA LEU A 313 11.08 23.49 8.26
C LEU A 313 12.06 24.61 7.87
N GLN A 314 11.75 25.87 8.22
CA GLN A 314 12.61 27.01 7.92
C GLN A 314 13.83 27.03 8.84
N ALA A 315 13.63 26.73 10.13
CA ALA A 315 14.73 26.59 11.09
C ALA A 315 15.65 25.43 10.69
N ALA A 316 15.06 24.26 10.33
CA ALA A 316 15.82 23.14 9.82
C ALA A 316 16.65 23.50 8.57
N SER A 317 16.05 24.18 7.59
CA SER A 317 16.76 24.61 6.38
C SER A 317 17.88 25.63 6.66
N ARG A 318 17.68 26.56 7.61
CA ARG A 318 18.73 27.51 8.05
C ARG A 318 19.89 26.75 8.69
N HIS A 319 19.58 25.83 9.60
CA HIS A 319 20.59 25.02 10.27
C HIS A 319 21.46 24.23 9.26
N LEU A 320 20.83 23.62 8.25
CA LEU A 320 21.56 22.88 7.22
C LEU A 320 22.47 23.80 6.38
N ARG A 321 22.00 25.01 6.08
CA ARG A 321 22.84 26.02 5.38
C ARG A 321 24.05 26.43 6.22
N ASP A 322 23.82 26.71 7.51
CA ASP A 322 24.87 27.10 8.44
C ASP A 322 25.88 25.96 8.68
N ALA A 323 25.45 24.72 8.53
CA ALA A 323 26.27 23.52 8.55
C ALA A 323 27.04 23.26 7.23
N GLY A 324 26.89 24.15 6.21
CA GLY A 324 27.63 24.08 4.96
C GLY A 324 27.04 23.17 3.90
N TYR A 325 25.76 22.81 4.01
CA TYR A 325 25.04 22.09 2.95
C TYR A 325 24.52 23.06 1.87
N GLY A 326 24.50 22.58 0.64
CA GLY A 326 24.11 23.33 -0.55
C GLY A 326 25.29 24.04 -1.22
N THR A 327 25.05 24.44 -2.46
CA THR A 327 26.00 25.33 -3.18
C THR A 327 25.71 26.77 -2.77
N GLU A 328 26.76 27.57 -2.54
CA GLU A 328 26.56 29.02 -2.43
C GLU A 328 25.86 29.51 -3.71
N PRO A 329 24.77 30.31 -3.58
CA PRO A 329 24.18 30.90 -4.76
C PRO A 329 25.28 31.64 -5.53
N ALA A 330 25.44 31.31 -6.81
CA ALA A 330 26.36 32.04 -7.68
C ALA A 330 26.04 33.51 -7.50
N THR A 331 26.95 34.27 -6.92
CA THR A 331 26.86 35.72 -6.87
C THR A 331 26.88 36.17 -8.32
N HIS A 332 25.73 36.45 -8.90
CA HIS A 332 25.62 37.16 -10.15
C HIS A 332 25.84 38.66 -9.85
N PRO A 333 27.02 39.20 -10.13
CA PRO A 333 27.34 40.57 -9.77
C PRO A 333 26.56 41.62 -10.56
N ASP A 334 25.76 41.24 -11.56
CA ASP A 334 25.21 42.17 -12.54
C ASP A 334 23.72 42.03 -12.87
N LEU A 335 22.92 41.40 -12.01
CA LEU A 335 21.48 41.54 -12.18
C LEU A 335 20.98 42.80 -11.47
N PRO A 336 20.39 43.78 -12.21
CA PRO A 336 19.77 44.93 -11.58
C PRO A 336 18.69 44.48 -10.59
N PRO A 337 18.44 45.20 -9.50
CA PRO A 337 17.41 44.86 -8.56
C PRO A 337 16.09 44.65 -9.31
N TRP A 338 15.46 43.46 -9.05
CA TRP A 338 14.19 43.12 -9.65
C TRP A 338 13.16 44.19 -9.28
N THR A 339 12.69 44.93 -10.30
CA THR A 339 11.55 45.83 -10.18
C THR A 339 10.31 45.05 -10.62
N PRO A 340 9.24 44.99 -9.81
CA PRO A 340 7.98 44.42 -10.27
C PRO A 340 7.56 45.08 -11.58
N PRO A 341 7.07 44.33 -12.58
CA PRO A 341 6.50 44.93 -13.75
C PRO A 341 5.37 45.89 -13.32
N GLU A 342 5.40 47.11 -13.91
CA GLU A 342 4.32 48.07 -13.72
C GLU A 342 3.01 47.37 -14.03
N ARG A 343 2.11 47.35 -13.06
CA ARG A 343 0.81 46.70 -13.22
C ARG A 343 0.09 47.44 -14.34
N ALA A 344 -0.14 46.77 -15.47
CA ALA A 344 -0.97 47.34 -16.51
C ALA A 344 -2.32 47.76 -15.87
N PRO A 345 -2.88 48.90 -16.25
CA PRO A 345 -4.15 49.33 -15.74
C PRO A 345 -5.17 48.21 -16.02
N ALA A 346 -5.90 47.81 -14.99
CA ALA A 346 -6.91 46.75 -15.13
C ALA A 346 -7.91 47.17 -16.23
N ASP A 347 -8.10 46.27 -17.18
CA ASP A 347 -9.10 46.45 -18.21
C ASP A 347 -10.48 46.52 -17.53
N PRO A 348 -11.23 47.63 -17.70
CA PRO A 348 -12.54 47.78 -17.06
C PRO A 348 -13.54 46.70 -17.48
N ASP A 349 -13.34 46.01 -18.60
CA ASP A 349 -14.21 44.92 -19.07
C ASP A 349 -13.91 43.57 -18.36
N GLU A 350 -12.72 43.35 -17.79
CA GLU A 350 -12.40 42.12 -17.06
C GLU A 350 -13.07 42.10 -15.65
N ALA A 351 -13.31 43.26 -15.05
CA ALA A 351 -13.98 43.38 -13.76
C ALA A 351 -15.48 43.07 -13.86
N ASP A 352 -16.09 43.36 -15.01
CA ASP A 352 -17.52 43.15 -15.24
C ASP A 352 -17.84 41.69 -15.60
N GLN A 353 -16.93 40.99 -16.29
CA GLN A 353 -17.05 39.55 -16.59
C GLN A 353 -16.92 38.69 -15.31
N THR A 354 -16.09 39.09 -14.38
CA THR A 354 -15.90 38.35 -13.10
C THR A 354 -17.15 38.54 -12.20
N LEU A 355 -17.86 39.65 -12.30
CA LEU A 355 -19.09 39.91 -11.55
C LEU A 355 -20.30 39.20 -12.19
N GLN A 356 -20.34 39.01 -13.49
CA GLN A 356 -21.38 38.24 -14.19
C GLN A 356 -21.25 36.74 -13.89
N LEU A 357 -20.04 36.15 -13.91
CA LEU A 357 -19.82 34.75 -13.55
C LEU A 357 -20.20 34.42 -12.09
N ARG A 358 -20.08 35.37 -11.16
CA ARG A 358 -20.53 35.16 -9.77
C ARG A 358 -22.05 35.22 -9.59
N ARG A 359 -22.81 35.75 -10.54
CA ARG A 359 -24.29 35.82 -10.50
C ARG A 359 -24.98 34.62 -11.12
N GLU A 360 -24.26 33.80 -11.90
CA GLU A 360 -24.81 32.60 -12.52
C GLU A 360 -24.61 31.32 -11.73
N TYR A 361 -23.81 31.37 -10.62
CA TYR A 361 -23.49 30.21 -9.79
C TYR A 361 -23.80 30.41 -8.29
N VAL A 362 -24.74 31.27 -7.91
CA VAL A 362 -25.29 31.34 -6.55
C VAL A 362 -26.79 31.01 -6.57
#